data_be1e4fc6910b5d359ccd07a1ee50476d
#
_entry.id   be1e4fc6910b5d359ccd07a1ee50476d
#
_cell.length_a   1.000
_cell.length_b   1.000
_cell.length_c   1.000
_cell.angle_alpha   90.00
_cell.angle_beta   90.00
_cell.angle_gamma   90.00
#
_symmetry.space_group_name_H-M   'P 1'
#
loop_
_entity.id
_entity.type
_entity.pdbx_description
1 polymer ?
#
loop_
_entity_poly.entity_id
_entity_poly.type
_entity_poly.pdbx_seq_one_letter_code
_entity_poly.pdbx_strand_id
1 'polypeptide(L)'
;SDNLICQEVWLNSYAGINATNEIISRIDEMSEEILNATPRYRAIAAEARFLQALWYFNMVRIFGGVPILTTPSRSSSNYEVDRNSIKEVYAHIFTLLEYAKQFLPETVSQYGRAKKASAHALAAKAALHIASSMQLLAPKMTEQVKLAGINSYEWNYTDQSGREYSKDETIKYYYTVARDEARTVLDIFAPNYLMPKFTDCFYPNESSDEILFEAVLSTGLANEMGGWFGSLFGPMGPSAKGGGQQVIFPVQPIV
;
A
#
# COMPACT_ATOMS: atom_id res chain seq x y z
N SER A 1 -25.54 10.80 -1.17
CA SER A 1 -24.90 11.43 0.00
C SER A 1 -23.42 11.40 -0.22
N ASP A 2 -22.86 12.59 -0.35
CA ASP A 2 -21.43 12.76 -0.57
C ASP A 2 -20.70 12.38 0.72
N ASN A 3 -20.09 11.20 0.71
CA ASN A 3 -19.28 10.75 1.83
C ASN A 3 -17.95 11.49 1.79
N LEU A 4 -17.85 12.57 2.57
CA LEU A 4 -16.67 13.42 2.65
C LEU A 4 -15.39 12.62 2.95
N ILE A 5 -15.46 11.59 3.79
CA ILE A 5 -14.30 10.76 4.13
C ILE A 5 -13.80 10.00 2.89
N CYS A 6 -14.72 9.39 2.11
CA CYS A 6 -14.32 8.70 0.88
C CYS A 6 -13.73 9.68 -0.15
N GLN A 7 -14.27 10.89 -0.24
CA GLN A 7 -13.76 11.93 -1.12
C GLN A 7 -12.34 12.37 -0.72
N GLU A 8 -12.10 12.60 0.56
CA GLU A 8 -10.78 12.96 1.08
C GLU A 8 -9.75 11.85 0.85
N VAL A 9 -10.11 10.59 1.09
CA VAL A 9 -9.23 9.45 0.82
C VAL A 9 -8.87 9.40 -0.66
N TRP A 10 -9.84 9.60 -1.55
CA TRP A 10 -9.62 9.63 -2.99
C TRP A 10 -8.66 10.75 -3.40
N LEU A 11 -8.96 11.98 -3.01
CA LEU A 11 -8.18 13.16 -3.37
C LEU A 11 -6.74 13.08 -2.84
N ASN A 12 -6.57 12.73 -1.58
CA ASN A 12 -5.26 12.62 -0.95
C ASN A 12 -4.42 11.48 -1.56
N SER A 13 -5.05 10.36 -1.92
CA SER A 13 -4.37 9.25 -2.59
C SER A 13 -3.84 9.67 -3.95
N TYR A 14 -4.65 10.33 -4.78
CA TYR A 14 -4.20 10.80 -6.09
C TYR A 14 -3.20 11.95 -6.02
N ALA A 15 -3.29 12.82 -5.00
CA ALA A 15 -2.24 13.81 -4.73
C ALA A 15 -0.90 13.14 -4.42
N GLY A 16 -0.90 12.09 -3.58
CA GLY A 16 0.29 11.28 -3.30
C GLY A 16 0.83 10.56 -4.55
N ILE A 17 -0.05 9.93 -5.34
CA ILE A 17 0.32 9.28 -6.61
C ILE A 17 0.94 10.29 -7.57
N ASN A 18 0.35 11.48 -7.73
CA ASN A 18 0.91 12.51 -8.59
C ASN A 18 2.30 12.97 -8.12
N ALA A 19 2.49 13.17 -6.82
CA ALA A 19 3.79 13.54 -6.27
C ALA A 19 4.85 12.46 -6.52
N THR A 20 4.48 11.18 -6.42
CA THR A 20 5.41 10.08 -6.76
C THR A 20 5.69 10.00 -8.25
N ASN A 21 4.71 10.26 -9.14
CA ASN A 21 4.92 10.33 -10.59
C ASN A 21 5.93 11.42 -10.97
N GLU A 22 5.90 12.58 -10.30
CA GLU A 22 6.88 13.65 -10.52
C GLU A 22 8.32 13.18 -10.23
N ILE A 23 8.52 12.44 -9.15
CA ILE A 23 9.83 11.92 -8.77
C ILE A 23 10.27 10.82 -9.75
N ILE A 24 9.38 9.89 -10.03
CA ILE A 24 9.65 8.74 -10.92
C ILE A 24 10.01 9.23 -12.32
N SER A 25 9.19 10.11 -12.91
CA SER A 25 9.44 10.66 -14.24
C SER A 25 10.80 11.33 -14.35
N ARG A 26 11.17 12.17 -13.37
CA ARG A 26 12.46 12.87 -13.38
C ARG A 26 13.66 11.94 -13.27
N ILE A 27 13.54 10.85 -12.52
CA ILE A 27 14.64 9.91 -12.35
C ILE A 27 14.72 8.95 -13.54
N ASP A 28 13.59 8.50 -14.07
CA ASP A 28 13.55 7.61 -15.23
C ASP A 28 14.03 8.29 -16.53
N GLU A 29 14.03 9.62 -16.59
CA GLU A 29 14.62 10.42 -17.68
C GLU A 29 16.15 10.55 -17.58
N MET A 30 16.76 10.16 -16.44
CA MET A 30 18.22 10.24 -16.27
C MET A 30 18.92 9.12 -17.06
N SER A 31 20.13 9.43 -17.57
CA SER A 31 20.94 8.40 -18.23
C SER A 31 21.41 7.31 -17.27
N GLU A 32 21.63 6.11 -17.78
CA GLU A 32 22.16 4.99 -17.01
C GLU A 32 23.53 5.33 -16.38
N GLU A 33 24.34 6.17 -17.02
CA GLU A 33 25.61 6.63 -16.49
C GLU A 33 25.42 7.41 -15.17
N ILE A 34 24.46 8.35 -15.14
CA ILE A 34 24.12 9.13 -13.94
C ILE A 34 23.58 8.21 -12.84
N LEU A 35 22.69 7.30 -13.18
CA LEU A 35 22.07 6.37 -12.23
C LEU A 35 23.09 5.40 -11.63
N ASN A 36 24.09 4.98 -12.40
CA ASN A 36 25.17 4.11 -11.92
C ASN A 36 26.22 4.89 -11.09
N ALA A 37 26.49 6.14 -11.46
CA ALA A 37 27.38 7.00 -10.68
C ALA A 37 26.78 7.42 -9.32
N THR A 38 25.43 7.47 -9.25
CA THR A 38 24.72 7.90 -8.03
C THR A 38 23.56 6.94 -7.71
N PRO A 39 23.86 5.77 -7.11
CA PRO A 39 22.83 4.75 -6.79
C PRO A 39 21.68 5.26 -5.92
N ARG A 40 21.90 6.38 -5.20
CA ARG A 40 20.85 7.03 -4.40
C ARG A 40 19.63 7.44 -5.23
N TYR A 41 19.79 7.79 -6.50
CA TYR A 41 18.64 8.12 -7.36
C TYR A 41 17.72 6.92 -7.56
N ARG A 42 18.30 5.72 -7.78
CA ARG A 42 17.50 4.48 -7.87
C ARG A 42 16.77 4.18 -6.56
N ALA A 43 17.40 4.41 -5.41
CA ALA A 43 16.76 4.22 -4.11
C ALA A 43 15.61 5.22 -3.87
N ILE A 44 15.74 6.48 -4.30
CA ILE A 44 14.67 7.48 -4.24
C ILE A 44 13.50 7.08 -5.16
N ALA A 45 13.79 6.64 -6.38
CA ALA A 45 12.76 6.15 -7.30
C ALA A 45 12.06 4.88 -6.77
N ALA A 46 12.80 4.02 -6.08
CA ALA A 46 12.27 2.82 -5.45
C ALA A 46 11.33 3.16 -4.29
N GLU A 47 11.69 4.14 -3.47
CA GLU A 47 10.82 4.60 -2.38
C GLU A 47 9.56 5.28 -2.92
N ALA A 48 9.67 6.10 -3.97
CA ALA A 48 8.52 6.69 -4.63
C ALA A 48 7.56 5.60 -5.17
N ARG A 49 8.09 4.55 -5.81
CA ARG A 49 7.29 3.41 -6.31
C ARG A 49 6.68 2.60 -5.17
N PHE A 50 7.38 2.41 -4.07
CA PHE A 50 6.81 1.76 -2.89
C PHE A 50 5.62 2.55 -2.32
N LEU A 51 5.76 3.87 -2.17
CA LEU A 51 4.69 4.74 -1.70
C LEU A 51 3.50 4.74 -2.66
N GLN A 52 3.76 4.78 -3.97
CA GLN A 52 2.72 4.69 -4.98
C GLN A 52 1.96 3.35 -4.91
N ALA A 53 2.69 2.23 -4.76
CA ALA A 53 2.09 0.92 -4.56
C ALA A 53 1.22 0.86 -3.31
N LEU A 54 1.65 1.49 -2.21
CA LEU A 54 0.87 1.57 -0.97
C LEU A 54 -0.42 2.38 -1.16
N TRP A 55 -0.38 3.50 -1.89
CA TRP A 55 -1.58 4.28 -2.22
C TRP A 55 -2.55 3.45 -3.06
N TYR A 56 -2.09 2.82 -4.15
CA TYR A 56 -2.95 1.97 -4.98
C TYR A 56 -3.50 0.78 -4.21
N PHE A 57 -2.72 0.15 -3.32
CA PHE A 57 -3.19 -0.94 -2.48
C PHE A 57 -4.30 -0.51 -1.52
N ASN A 58 -4.21 0.68 -0.94
CA ASN A 58 -5.29 1.22 -0.12
C ASN A 58 -6.53 1.54 -0.96
N MET A 59 -6.35 2.18 -2.11
CA MET A 59 -7.45 2.55 -2.99
C MET A 59 -8.21 1.33 -3.54
N VAL A 60 -7.51 0.30 -4.01
CA VAL A 60 -8.16 -0.88 -4.60
C VAL A 60 -8.99 -1.65 -3.58
N ARG A 61 -8.60 -1.63 -2.30
CA ARG A 61 -9.36 -2.27 -1.22
C ARG A 61 -10.63 -1.49 -0.83
N ILE A 62 -10.63 -0.17 -1.00
CA ILE A 62 -11.74 0.71 -0.63
C ILE A 62 -12.70 0.89 -1.81
N PHE A 63 -12.16 1.16 -3.01
CA PHE A 63 -12.92 1.58 -4.18
C PHE A 63 -13.06 0.50 -5.25
N GLY A 64 -12.37 -0.63 -5.13
CA GLY A 64 -12.24 -1.60 -6.21
C GLY A 64 -11.30 -1.13 -7.30
N GLY A 65 -11.64 -1.36 -8.57
CA GLY A 65 -10.86 -0.84 -9.70
C GLY A 65 -10.81 0.67 -9.68
N VAL A 66 -9.66 1.25 -10.00
CA VAL A 66 -9.40 2.70 -10.00
C VAL A 66 -8.53 3.09 -11.19
N PRO A 67 -8.57 4.34 -11.66
CA PRO A 67 -7.66 4.82 -12.71
C PRO A 67 -6.18 4.66 -12.33
N ILE A 68 -5.38 4.10 -13.22
CA ILE A 68 -3.91 4.03 -13.08
C ILE A 68 -3.30 5.22 -13.78
N LEU A 69 -2.69 6.14 -13.01
CA LEU A 69 -2.02 7.32 -13.52
C LEU A 69 -0.51 7.14 -13.40
N THR A 70 0.19 7.09 -14.54
CA THR A 70 1.65 6.84 -14.60
C THR A 70 2.46 8.07 -14.98
N THR A 71 1.78 9.16 -15.32
CA THR A 71 2.42 10.42 -15.72
C THR A 71 2.03 11.54 -14.76
N PRO A 72 2.94 12.51 -14.53
CA PRO A 72 2.62 13.69 -13.74
C PRO A 72 1.47 14.49 -14.37
N SER A 73 0.59 15.05 -13.55
CA SER A 73 -0.58 15.81 -14.04
C SER A 73 -0.21 17.01 -14.92
N ARG A 74 0.96 17.64 -14.65
CA ARG A 74 1.48 18.73 -15.50
C ARG A 74 1.81 18.30 -16.94
N SER A 75 2.06 17.02 -17.16
CA SER A 75 2.42 16.43 -18.46
C SER A 75 1.22 15.80 -19.17
N SER A 76 0.06 15.74 -18.49
CA SER A 76 -1.16 15.16 -19.05
C SER A 76 -2.06 16.23 -19.65
N SER A 77 -2.50 16.01 -20.87
CA SER A 77 -3.55 16.80 -21.52
C SER A 77 -4.94 16.15 -21.42
N ASN A 78 -5.01 14.91 -20.95
CA ASN A 78 -6.25 14.16 -20.78
C ASN A 78 -6.57 13.97 -19.31
N TYR A 79 -7.70 14.52 -18.87
CA TYR A 79 -8.22 14.41 -17.50
C TYR A 79 -9.37 13.40 -17.38
N GLU A 80 -9.87 12.88 -18.51
CA GLU A 80 -10.89 11.84 -18.54
C GLU A 80 -10.18 10.49 -18.64
N VAL A 81 -10.04 9.79 -17.52
CA VAL A 81 -9.37 8.49 -17.45
C VAL A 81 -10.35 7.45 -16.91
N ASP A 82 -10.51 6.37 -17.66
CA ASP A 82 -11.35 5.25 -17.27
C ASP A 82 -10.79 4.50 -16.06
N ARG A 83 -11.65 3.80 -15.35
CA ARG A 83 -11.25 2.92 -14.25
C ARG A 83 -10.60 1.66 -14.81
N ASN A 84 -9.44 1.34 -14.30
CA ASN A 84 -8.82 0.04 -14.49
C ASN A 84 -9.48 -1.01 -13.59
N SER A 85 -9.47 -2.26 -14.04
CA SER A 85 -9.97 -3.38 -13.23
C SER A 85 -9.10 -3.64 -11.99
N ILE A 86 -9.67 -4.30 -10.99
CA ILE A 86 -8.93 -4.75 -9.81
C ILE A 86 -7.67 -5.55 -10.22
N LYS A 87 -7.79 -6.44 -11.21
CA LYS A 87 -6.67 -7.23 -11.75
C LYS A 87 -5.53 -6.33 -12.23
N GLU A 88 -5.85 -5.31 -13.04
CA GLU A 88 -4.84 -4.39 -13.58
C GLU A 88 -4.19 -3.54 -12.48
N VAL A 89 -4.98 -3.07 -11.50
CA VAL A 89 -4.44 -2.31 -10.36
C VAL A 89 -3.46 -3.16 -9.56
N TYR A 90 -3.78 -4.42 -9.26
CA TYR A 90 -2.83 -5.30 -8.57
C TYR A 90 -1.61 -5.63 -9.41
N ALA A 91 -1.75 -5.83 -10.72
CA ALA A 91 -0.61 -6.01 -11.61
C ALA A 91 0.33 -4.79 -11.56
N HIS A 92 -0.23 -3.59 -11.58
CA HIS A 92 0.54 -2.35 -11.43
C HIS A 92 1.23 -2.26 -10.06
N ILE A 93 0.54 -2.60 -8.97
CA ILE A 93 1.13 -2.65 -7.62
C ILE A 93 2.35 -3.57 -7.60
N PHE A 94 2.25 -4.79 -8.13
CA PHE A 94 3.38 -5.71 -8.18
C PHE A 94 4.52 -5.18 -9.03
N THR A 95 4.25 -4.57 -10.18
CA THR A 95 5.29 -3.94 -11.01
C THR A 95 6.07 -2.87 -10.25
N LEU A 96 5.37 -2.02 -9.50
CA LEU A 96 6.00 -1.00 -8.66
C LEU A 96 6.85 -1.63 -7.54
N LEU A 97 6.34 -2.69 -6.91
CA LEU A 97 7.02 -3.38 -5.82
C LEU A 97 8.24 -4.19 -6.30
N GLU A 98 8.25 -4.74 -7.51
CA GLU A 98 9.44 -5.41 -8.06
C GLU A 98 10.61 -4.43 -8.16
N TYR A 99 10.39 -3.23 -8.67
CA TYR A 99 11.43 -2.20 -8.68
C TYR A 99 11.84 -1.79 -7.25
N ALA A 100 10.87 -1.63 -6.35
CA ALA A 100 11.15 -1.28 -4.97
C ALA A 100 11.99 -2.36 -4.26
N LYS A 101 11.68 -3.63 -4.42
CA LYS A 101 12.45 -4.77 -3.88
C LYS A 101 13.89 -4.79 -4.40
N GLN A 102 14.10 -4.39 -5.65
CA GLN A 102 15.43 -4.38 -6.25
C GLN A 102 16.30 -3.26 -5.70
N PHE A 103 15.78 -2.04 -5.56
CA PHE A 103 16.57 -0.84 -5.35
C PHE A 103 16.41 -0.17 -3.99
N LEU A 104 15.47 -0.57 -3.15
CA LEU A 104 15.39 -0.10 -1.77
C LEU A 104 16.59 -0.62 -0.97
N PRO A 105 17.12 0.19 -0.04
CA PRO A 105 18.16 -0.25 0.87
C PRO A 105 17.65 -1.32 1.84
N GLU A 106 18.55 -2.17 2.33
CA GLU A 106 18.21 -3.16 3.37
C GLU A 106 17.95 -2.48 4.71
N THR A 107 18.75 -1.45 5.01
CA THR A 107 18.64 -0.67 6.25
C THR A 107 18.52 0.82 5.92
N VAL A 108 17.88 1.57 6.78
CA VAL A 108 17.71 3.01 6.67
C VAL A 108 18.17 3.69 7.97
N SER A 109 18.86 4.82 7.84
CA SER A 109 19.31 5.62 8.98
C SER A 109 18.25 6.57 9.51
N GLN A 110 17.25 6.88 8.70
CA GLN A 110 16.15 7.77 9.06
C GLN A 110 14.90 6.96 9.34
N TYR A 111 14.28 7.24 10.45
CA TYR A 111 13.00 6.66 10.84
C TYR A 111 11.89 7.01 9.82
N GLY A 112 10.95 6.11 9.59
CA GLY A 112 9.85 6.32 8.65
C GLY A 112 10.19 6.15 7.16
N ARG A 113 11.46 5.85 6.81
CA ARG A 113 11.84 5.57 5.41
C ARG A 113 11.57 4.11 5.04
N ALA A 114 11.21 3.89 3.77
CA ALA A 114 10.99 2.54 3.27
C ALA A 114 12.33 1.78 3.09
N LYS A 115 12.32 0.50 3.48
CA LYS A 115 13.42 -0.45 3.31
C LYS A 115 12.97 -1.64 2.47
N LYS A 116 13.90 -2.44 1.97
CA LYS A 116 13.61 -3.60 1.10
C LYS A 116 12.54 -4.51 1.72
N ALA A 117 12.63 -4.78 3.01
CA ALA A 117 11.65 -5.59 3.74
C ALA A 117 10.22 -4.99 3.72
N SER A 118 10.08 -3.65 3.67
CA SER A 118 8.79 -3.00 3.53
C SER A 118 8.10 -3.36 2.22
N ALA A 119 8.87 -3.42 1.11
CA ALA A 119 8.34 -3.80 -0.20
C ALA A 119 7.92 -5.26 -0.26
N HIS A 120 8.72 -6.18 0.30
CA HIS A 120 8.36 -7.59 0.41
C HIS A 120 7.11 -7.79 1.28
N ALA A 121 7.00 -7.10 2.41
CA ALA A 121 5.84 -7.18 3.28
C ALA A 121 4.56 -6.67 2.60
N LEU A 122 4.65 -5.57 1.84
CA LEU A 122 3.50 -5.06 1.10
C LEU A 122 3.10 -6.00 -0.04
N ALA A 123 4.06 -6.63 -0.73
CA ALA A 123 3.81 -7.65 -1.75
C ALA A 123 3.11 -8.88 -1.14
N ALA A 124 3.59 -9.36 0.01
CA ALA A 124 2.96 -10.45 0.75
C ALA A 124 1.50 -10.12 1.10
N LYS A 125 1.26 -8.91 1.62
CA LYS A 125 -0.08 -8.45 2.00
C LYS A 125 -1.00 -8.29 0.80
N ALA A 126 -0.50 -7.80 -0.33
CA ALA A 126 -1.27 -7.66 -1.57
C ALA A 126 -1.66 -9.03 -2.13
N ALA A 127 -0.72 -9.97 -2.21
CA ALA A 127 -0.98 -11.33 -2.68
C ALA A 127 -1.97 -12.08 -1.76
N LEU A 128 -1.82 -11.97 -0.45
CA LEU A 128 -2.76 -12.54 0.52
C LEU A 128 -4.17 -11.98 0.35
N HIS A 129 -4.28 -10.67 0.12
CA HIS A 129 -5.58 -10.03 -0.10
C HIS A 129 -6.25 -10.53 -1.38
N ILE A 130 -5.52 -10.71 -2.47
CA ILE A 130 -6.04 -11.28 -3.72
C ILE A 130 -6.56 -12.70 -3.46
N ALA A 131 -5.72 -13.59 -2.91
CA ALA A 131 -6.07 -14.99 -2.71
C ALA A 131 -7.32 -15.15 -1.83
N SER A 132 -7.36 -14.43 -0.71
CA SER A 132 -8.52 -14.46 0.20
C SER A 132 -9.77 -13.87 -0.44
N SER A 133 -9.64 -12.79 -1.22
CA SER A 133 -10.78 -12.19 -1.92
C SER A 133 -11.33 -13.09 -3.02
N MET A 134 -10.47 -13.76 -3.79
CA MET A 134 -10.89 -14.76 -4.78
C MET A 134 -11.64 -15.93 -4.13
N GLN A 135 -11.16 -16.38 -2.97
CA GLN A 135 -11.73 -17.53 -2.27
C GLN A 135 -13.04 -17.20 -1.55
N LEU A 136 -13.09 -16.06 -0.85
CA LEU A 136 -14.15 -15.76 0.12
C LEU A 136 -15.14 -14.70 -0.37
N LEU A 137 -14.66 -13.71 -1.12
CA LEU A 137 -15.45 -12.56 -1.54
C LEU A 137 -16.06 -12.78 -2.93
N ALA A 138 -15.27 -13.20 -3.92
CA ALA A 138 -15.73 -13.35 -5.29
C ALA A 138 -17.02 -14.19 -5.42
N PRO A 139 -17.21 -15.32 -4.72
CA PRO A 139 -18.43 -16.11 -4.81
C PRO A 139 -19.68 -15.40 -4.29
N LYS A 140 -19.52 -14.33 -3.52
CA LYS A 140 -20.61 -13.57 -2.91
C LYS A 140 -20.92 -12.26 -3.65
N MET A 141 -20.12 -11.90 -4.65
CA MET A 141 -20.30 -10.66 -5.41
C MET A 141 -21.40 -10.83 -6.46
N THR A 142 -22.36 -9.88 -6.46
CA THR A 142 -23.36 -9.77 -7.51
C THR A 142 -22.78 -9.08 -8.75
N GLU A 143 -23.38 -9.30 -9.91
CA GLU A 143 -22.96 -8.64 -11.16
C GLU A 143 -22.98 -7.11 -11.07
N GLN A 144 -23.94 -6.56 -10.31
CA GLN A 144 -24.00 -5.13 -10.05
C GLN A 144 -22.75 -4.61 -9.30
N VAL A 145 -22.26 -5.37 -8.31
CA VAL A 145 -21.04 -5.00 -7.56
C VAL A 145 -19.81 -5.19 -8.42
N LYS A 146 -19.77 -6.20 -9.28
CA LYS A 146 -18.64 -6.47 -10.20
C LYS A 146 -18.43 -5.37 -11.24
N LEU A 147 -19.44 -4.53 -11.53
CA LEU A 147 -19.36 -3.44 -12.51
C LEU A 147 -18.73 -3.90 -13.85
N ALA A 148 -19.39 -4.85 -14.52
CA ALA A 148 -18.89 -5.44 -15.78
C ALA A 148 -17.42 -5.93 -15.71
N GLY A 149 -17.01 -6.46 -14.57
CA GLY A 149 -15.68 -7.02 -14.35
C GLY A 149 -14.66 -6.04 -13.73
N ILE A 150 -14.91 -4.74 -13.69
CA ILE A 150 -13.99 -3.76 -13.09
C ILE A 150 -13.67 -4.09 -11.63
N ASN A 151 -14.67 -4.48 -10.86
CA ASN A 151 -14.52 -4.84 -9.44
C ASN A 151 -14.47 -6.36 -9.21
N SER A 152 -14.22 -7.17 -10.23
CA SER A 152 -14.21 -8.62 -10.09
C SER A 152 -12.89 -9.15 -9.54
N TYR A 153 -12.98 -10.12 -8.63
CA TYR A 153 -11.86 -10.98 -8.19
C TYR A 153 -11.87 -12.34 -8.92
N GLU A 154 -12.38 -12.38 -10.13
CA GLU A 154 -12.48 -13.60 -10.95
C GLU A 154 -11.59 -13.47 -12.17
N TRP A 155 -10.36 -13.94 -12.08
CA TRP A 155 -9.44 -14.07 -13.21
C TRP A 155 -8.53 -15.28 -13.00
N ASN A 156 -7.98 -15.79 -14.11
CA ASN A 156 -6.93 -16.78 -14.11
C ASN A 156 -5.56 -16.09 -14.21
N TYR A 157 -4.59 -16.59 -13.46
CA TYR A 157 -3.22 -16.16 -13.59
C TYR A 157 -2.61 -16.79 -14.84
N THR A 158 -1.85 -16.02 -15.60
CA THR A 158 -1.06 -16.49 -16.73
C THR A 158 0.40 -16.18 -16.45
N ASP A 159 1.25 -17.20 -16.49
CA ASP A 159 2.68 -17.03 -16.26
C ASP A 159 3.42 -16.50 -17.49
N GLN A 160 4.73 -16.26 -17.34
CA GLN A 160 5.58 -15.72 -18.42
C GLN A 160 5.72 -16.68 -19.62
N SER A 161 5.44 -17.97 -19.45
CA SER A 161 5.43 -18.96 -20.54
C SER A 161 4.12 -18.96 -21.33
N GLY A 162 3.12 -18.21 -20.87
CA GLY A 162 1.77 -18.18 -21.44
C GLY A 162 0.84 -19.28 -20.92
N ARG A 163 1.26 -20.05 -19.90
CA ARG A 163 0.38 -21.04 -19.27
C ARG A 163 -0.67 -20.34 -18.44
N GLU A 164 -1.92 -20.60 -18.73
CA GLU A 164 -3.07 -20.17 -17.94
C GLU A 164 -3.35 -21.19 -16.81
N TYR A 165 -3.54 -20.66 -15.60
CA TYR A 165 -3.84 -21.41 -14.39
C TYR A 165 -5.35 -21.43 -14.17
N SER A 166 -5.89 -22.55 -13.69
CA SER A 166 -7.27 -22.60 -13.23
C SER A 166 -7.50 -21.66 -12.04
N LYS A 167 -8.76 -21.44 -11.67
CA LYS A 167 -9.12 -20.61 -10.52
C LYS A 167 -8.43 -21.09 -9.24
N ASP A 168 -8.49 -22.38 -8.94
CA ASP A 168 -7.90 -22.93 -7.71
C ASP A 168 -6.38 -22.86 -7.72
N GLU A 169 -5.75 -23.13 -8.88
CA GLU A 169 -4.31 -22.93 -9.05
C GLU A 169 -3.92 -21.46 -8.91
N THR A 170 -4.73 -20.52 -9.40
CA THR A 170 -4.52 -19.08 -9.27
C THR A 170 -4.57 -18.66 -7.80
N ILE A 171 -5.55 -19.11 -7.04
CA ILE A 171 -5.66 -18.85 -5.60
C ILE A 171 -4.42 -19.40 -4.87
N LYS A 172 -4.04 -20.64 -5.16
CA LYS A 172 -2.86 -21.28 -4.59
C LYS A 172 -1.57 -20.53 -4.96
N TYR A 173 -1.46 -20.03 -6.19
CA TYR A 173 -0.34 -19.21 -6.64
C TYR A 173 -0.19 -17.95 -5.76
N TYR A 174 -1.26 -17.18 -5.56
CA TYR A 174 -1.18 -15.97 -4.75
C TYR A 174 -0.92 -16.26 -3.26
N TYR A 175 -1.44 -17.35 -2.70
CA TYR A 175 -1.05 -17.77 -1.34
C TYR A 175 0.43 -18.16 -1.26
N THR A 176 0.96 -18.78 -2.32
CA THR A 176 2.38 -19.12 -2.40
C THR A 176 3.25 -17.87 -2.46
N VAL A 177 2.89 -16.90 -3.32
CA VAL A 177 3.57 -15.58 -3.37
C VAL A 177 3.53 -14.90 -2.00
N ALA A 178 2.37 -14.86 -1.35
CA ALA A 178 2.24 -14.24 -0.03
C ALA A 178 3.15 -14.90 1.02
N ARG A 179 3.21 -16.24 1.03
CA ARG A 179 4.09 -17.01 1.92
C ARG A 179 5.57 -16.71 1.65
N ASP A 180 5.98 -16.74 0.39
CA ASP A 180 7.38 -16.64 0.02
C ASP A 180 7.91 -15.21 0.24
N GLU A 181 7.11 -14.21 -0.07
CA GLU A 181 7.42 -12.81 0.24
C GLU A 181 7.51 -12.56 1.75
N ALA A 182 6.57 -13.10 2.54
CA ALA A 182 6.62 -13.01 3.99
C ALA A 182 7.85 -13.74 4.58
N ARG A 183 8.23 -14.89 4.03
CA ARG A 183 9.44 -15.62 4.43
C ARG A 183 10.68 -14.79 4.15
N THR A 184 10.76 -14.15 2.99
CA THR A 184 11.87 -13.24 2.65
C THR A 184 12.03 -12.11 3.69
N VAL A 185 10.91 -11.55 4.17
CA VAL A 185 10.96 -10.55 5.27
C VAL A 185 11.58 -11.14 6.53
N LEU A 186 11.16 -12.34 6.92
CA LEU A 186 11.70 -13.00 8.11
C LEU A 186 13.20 -13.31 7.97
N ASP A 187 13.63 -13.74 6.79
CA ASP A 187 15.04 -14.04 6.49
C ASP A 187 15.92 -12.77 6.53
N ILE A 188 15.41 -11.62 6.05
CA ILE A 188 16.11 -10.33 6.13
C ILE A 188 16.27 -9.87 7.59
N PHE A 189 15.29 -10.14 8.44
CA PHE A 189 15.27 -9.66 9.83
C PHE A 189 15.76 -10.66 10.87
N ALA A 190 16.04 -11.92 10.49
CA ALA A 190 16.33 -13.01 11.44
C ALA A 190 17.46 -12.66 12.44
N PRO A 191 17.42 -13.17 13.67
CA PRO A 191 16.36 -13.92 14.37
C PRO A 191 15.61 -13.12 15.46
N ASN A 192 15.91 -11.82 15.70
CA ASN A 192 15.44 -11.07 16.88
C ASN A 192 14.68 -9.80 16.49
N TYR A 193 13.67 -9.93 15.63
CA TYR A 193 12.89 -8.81 15.12
C TYR A 193 11.67 -8.44 15.97
N LEU A 194 11.21 -9.32 16.84
CA LEU A 194 10.04 -9.04 17.67
C LEU A 194 10.44 -8.24 18.91
N MET A 195 9.68 -7.19 19.20
CA MET A 195 9.80 -6.45 20.44
C MET A 195 9.45 -7.34 21.64
N PRO A 196 10.12 -7.14 22.80
CA PRO A 196 9.84 -7.94 24.00
C PRO A 196 8.39 -7.89 24.45
N LYS A 197 7.73 -6.75 24.22
CA LYS A 197 6.30 -6.56 24.51
C LYS A 197 5.60 -6.02 23.27
N PHE A 198 4.45 -6.56 22.94
CA PHE A 198 3.59 -6.12 21.85
C PHE A 198 3.28 -4.62 21.92
N THR A 199 3.11 -4.06 23.13
CA THR A 199 2.83 -2.64 23.32
C THR A 199 3.97 -1.73 22.91
N ASP A 200 5.22 -2.20 22.92
CA ASP A 200 6.40 -1.39 22.64
C ASP A 200 6.44 -0.92 21.17
N CYS A 201 5.78 -1.66 20.26
CA CYS A 201 5.61 -1.25 18.86
C CYS A 201 4.77 0.02 18.66
N PHE A 202 4.02 0.44 19.67
CA PHE A 202 3.08 1.57 19.58
C PHE A 202 3.53 2.80 20.36
N TYR A 203 4.71 2.76 20.99
CA TYR A 203 5.25 3.92 21.70
C TYR A 203 6.01 4.86 20.76
N PRO A 204 5.67 6.17 20.76
CA PRO A 204 6.15 7.11 19.74
C PRO A 204 7.65 7.43 19.79
N ASN A 205 8.38 6.97 20.79
CA ASN A 205 9.80 7.32 20.99
C ASN A 205 10.74 6.12 20.86
N GLU A 206 10.23 4.95 20.48
CA GLU A 206 11.04 3.75 20.36
C GLU A 206 11.10 3.31 18.89
N SER A 207 12.29 3.36 18.31
CA SER A 207 12.54 2.71 17.01
C SER A 207 12.53 1.20 17.23
N SER A 208 11.69 0.50 16.51
CA SER A 208 11.61 -0.96 16.57
C SER A 208 11.99 -1.54 15.20
N ASP A 209 12.86 -2.55 15.21
CA ASP A 209 13.16 -3.34 14.01
C ASP A 209 11.93 -4.11 13.49
N GLU A 210 10.95 -4.35 14.35
CA GLU A 210 9.66 -4.95 14.01
C GLU A 210 8.82 -4.04 13.09
N ILE A 211 9.03 -2.72 13.15
CA ILE A 211 8.35 -1.76 12.29
C ILE A 211 8.98 -1.78 10.89
N LEU A 212 8.24 -2.29 9.92
CA LEU A 212 8.70 -2.38 8.53
C LEU A 212 8.61 -1.03 7.80
N PHE A 213 7.52 -0.33 8.02
CA PHE A 213 7.26 1.02 7.49
C PHE A 213 6.15 1.68 8.31
N GLU A 214 6.32 2.95 8.58
CA GLU A 214 5.28 3.77 9.21
C GLU A 214 5.32 5.22 8.71
N ALA A 215 4.17 5.88 8.76
CA ALA A 215 4.09 7.32 8.59
C ALA A 215 4.36 8.00 9.94
N VAL A 216 5.50 8.68 10.04
CA VAL A 216 5.85 9.41 11.25
C VAL A 216 5.05 10.70 11.31
N LEU A 217 4.17 10.81 12.29
CA LEU A 217 3.34 11.99 12.52
C LEU A 217 3.92 12.78 13.68
N SER A 218 4.17 14.08 13.47
CA SER A 218 4.63 15.00 14.51
C SER A 218 3.45 15.63 15.24
N THR A 219 3.58 15.81 16.54
CA THR A 219 2.60 16.55 17.37
C THR A 219 2.94 18.03 17.54
N GLY A 220 4.01 18.50 16.87
CA GLY A 220 4.62 19.81 17.14
C GLY A 220 4.00 21.01 16.44
N LEU A 221 3.19 20.82 15.40
CA LEU A 221 2.61 21.90 14.62
C LEU A 221 1.09 21.89 14.71
N ALA A 222 0.50 23.05 15.00
CA ALA A 222 -0.94 23.23 15.25
C ALA A 222 -1.86 22.80 14.10
N ASN A 223 -1.31 22.58 12.90
CA ASN A 223 -2.04 22.19 11.69
C ASN A 223 -1.72 20.75 11.22
N GLU A 224 -0.96 19.99 11.97
CA GLU A 224 -0.62 18.60 11.60
C GLU A 224 -1.67 17.64 12.16
N MET A 225 -2.17 16.78 11.29
CA MET A 225 -3.24 15.81 11.60
C MET A 225 -2.80 14.64 12.50
N GLY A 226 -1.57 14.67 13.05
CA GLY A 226 -1.05 13.61 13.91
C GLY A 226 -1.87 13.29 15.15
N GLY A 227 -2.58 14.28 15.66
CA GLY A 227 -3.46 14.12 16.83
C GLY A 227 -4.85 13.55 16.54
N TRP A 228 -5.24 13.38 15.27
CA TRP A 228 -6.60 12.97 14.90
C TRP A 228 -6.89 11.50 15.22
N PHE A 229 -5.87 10.67 15.33
CA PHE A 229 -6.07 9.27 15.69
C PHE A 229 -6.75 9.13 17.05
N GLY A 230 -6.29 9.88 18.05
CA GLY A 230 -6.92 9.95 19.36
C GLY A 230 -8.35 10.53 19.31
N SER A 231 -8.59 11.50 18.43
CA SER A 231 -9.93 12.09 18.23
C SER A 231 -10.91 11.11 17.58
N LEU A 232 -10.44 10.27 16.65
CA LEU A 232 -11.28 9.32 15.93
C LEU A 232 -11.60 8.07 16.73
N PHE A 233 -10.65 7.59 17.56
CA PHE A 233 -10.74 6.33 18.29
C PHE A 233 -10.92 6.50 19.81
N GLY A 234 -10.67 7.72 20.32
CA GLY A 234 -10.82 8.00 21.75
C GLY A 234 -12.28 8.06 22.20
N PRO A 235 -12.56 7.82 23.48
CA PRO A 235 -13.90 7.93 24.04
C PRO A 235 -14.44 9.37 23.88
N MET A 236 -15.74 9.50 23.66
CA MET A 236 -16.39 10.82 23.57
C MET A 236 -16.19 11.60 24.87
N GLY A 237 -15.72 12.85 24.75
CA GLY A 237 -15.51 13.71 25.90
C GLY A 237 -14.84 15.04 25.53
N PRO A 238 -14.69 15.96 26.49
CA PRO A 238 -14.01 17.22 26.25
C PRO A 238 -12.56 17.00 25.80
N SER A 239 -12.14 17.65 24.74
CA SER A 239 -10.78 17.56 24.18
C SER A 239 -9.67 17.85 25.20
N ALA A 240 -9.93 18.71 26.18
CA ALA A 240 -9.02 18.99 27.31
C ALA A 240 -8.74 17.79 28.23
N LYS A 241 -9.53 16.71 28.13
CA LYS A 241 -9.35 15.45 28.87
C LYS A 241 -9.01 14.27 27.96
N GLY A 242 -8.57 14.54 26.73
CA GLY A 242 -8.23 13.48 25.75
C GLY A 242 -9.43 12.81 25.10
N GLY A 243 -10.63 13.41 25.20
CA GLY A 243 -11.83 12.89 24.55
C GLY A 243 -11.85 13.15 23.04
N GLY A 244 -12.27 12.16 22.27
CA GLY A 244 -12.44 12.19 20.83
C GLY A 244 -13.89 12.31 20.37
N GLN A 245 -14.09 12.33 19.06
CA GLN A 245 -15.43 12.34 18.43
C GLN A 245 -16.05 10.95 18.28
N GLN A 246 -15.32 9.90 18.62
CA GLN A 246 -15.74 8.50 18.53
C GLN A 246 -16.42 8.16 17.19
N VAL A 247 -15.73 8.41 16.10
CA VAL A 247 -16.23 8.16 14.73
C VAL A 247 -16.20 6.66 14.40
N ILE A 248 -15.34 5.89 15.08
CA ILE A 248 -15.16 4.45 14.88
C ILE A 248 -15.43 3.74 16.21
N PHE A 249 -16.43 2.87 16.20
CA PHE A 249 -16.76 2.02 17.33
C PHE A 249 -16.04 0.67 17.18
N PRO A 250 -15.39 0.14 18.21
CA PRO A 250 -14.97 -1.25 18.18
C PRO A 250 -16.21 -2.13 18.03
N VAL A 251 -16.18 -3.01 17.02
CA VAL A 251 -17.22 -4.03 16.86
C VAL A 251 -17.13 -4.94 18.07
N GLN A 252 -18.18 -5.01 18.87
CA GLN A 252 -18.24 -5.99 19.97
C GLN A 252 -18.10 -7.38 19.36
N PRO A 253 -17.26 -8.27 19.92
CA PRO A 253 -17.24 -9.65 19.49
C PRO A 253 -18.65 -10.21 19.68
N ILE A 254 -19.18 -10.78 18.60
CA ILE A 254 -20.43 -11.56 18.67
C ILE A 254 -20.07 -12.79 19.49
N VAL A 255 -20.59 -12.84 20.72
CA VAL A 255 -20.49 -14.00 21.63
C VAL A 255 -21.37 -15.12 21.08
#